data_76441d08b8a743c18c7be1c03e447d3e
#
_entry.id   76441d08b8a743c18c7be1c03e447d3e
#
_cell.length_a   1.000
_cell.length_b   1.000
_cell.length_c   1.000
_cell.angle_alpha   90.00
_cell.angle_beta   90.00
_cell.angle_gamma   90.00
#
_symmetry.space_group_name_H-M   'P 1'
#
loop_
_entity.id
_entity.type
_entity.pdbx_description
1 polymer ?
#
loop_
_entity_poly.entity_id
_entity_poly.type
_entity_poly.pdbx_seq_one_letter_code
_entity_poly.pdbx_strand_id
1 'polypeptide(L)'
;MIDLKRNSKKIPIEATGLRSRKSSLYEPNQKEDFKISRGRFSNFLTCQRCFYLDRVRGLDPPGTPGWTLNETTDLLLKKEFDYCRQKQIPHRIFASNGLSHVVPFDHPEINNWRNSLNRGLMHRYKDTGIILTGGVDDIWQDTITEQLIIVDYKSQAKNGRVDKKDYLDDPFHEAYKIQMDFYAYLLSGMGFSVHPTSYFLVCNAKRDEDEFNKTMRFDEYLVPYKWSNDWIESRLDEMVALMNQLEVPESNHSCKNCAYADQYSKIIFSGNTSQKEITQGTLPLF
;
A
#
# COMPACT_ATOMS: atom_id res chain seq x y z
N MET A 1 2.70 6.48 -18.39
CA MET A 1 3.97 7.24 -18.66
C MET A 1 5.08 6.22 -18.82
N ILE A 2 5.89 6.35 -19.89
CA ILE A 2 7.09 5.52 -20.07
C ILE A 2 8.21 6.15 -19.26
N ASP A 3 8.82 5.35 -18.36
CA ASP A 3 9.92 5.80 -17.52
C ASP A 3 11.24 5.18 -17.99
N LEU A 4 12.32 5.95 -17.89
CA LEU A 4 13.66 5.50 -18.23
C LEU A 4 14.47 5.29 -16.95
N LYS A 5 15.10 4.11 -16.83
CA LYS A 5 16.04 3.86 -15.73
C LYS A 5 17.20 4.86 -15.79
N ARG A 6 17.49 5.48 -14.64
CA ARG A 6 18.53 6.50 -14.51
C ARG A 6 19.45 6.18 -13.32
N ASN A 7 20.70 6.57 -13.45
CA ASN A 7 21.65 6.51 -12.33
C ASN A 7 21.45 7.70 -11.36
N SER A 8 22.26 7.77 -10.29
CA SER A 8 22.22 8.86 -9.29
C SER A 8 22.49 10.25 -9.90
N LYS A 9 23.15 10.32 -11.05
CA LYS A 9 23.40 11.57 -11.80
C LYS A 9 22.26 11.87 -12.79
N LYS A 10 21.13 11.18 -12.72
CA LYS A 10 19.95 11.31 -13.59
C LYS A 10 20.21 10.97 -15.08
N ILE A 11 21.33 10.32 -15.41
CA ILE A 11 21.66 9.87 -16.77
C ILE A 11 20.95 8.55 -17.05
N PRO A 12 20.29 8.37 -18.22
CA PRO A 12 19.71 7.09 -18.62
C PRO A 12 20.79 5.99 -18.66
N ILE A 13 20.42 4.82 -18.14
CA ILE A 13 21.25 3.61 -18.12
C ILE A 13 20.41 2.41 -18.56
N GLU A 14 21.09 1.30 -18.89
CA GLU A 14 20.44 0.07 -19.31
C GLU A 14 19.42 -0.42 -18.27
N ALA A 15 18.25 -0.81 -18.74
CA ALA A 15 17.17 -1.40 -17.96
C ALA A 15 17.08 -2.90 -18.29
N THR A 16 17.42 -3.75 -17.32
CA THR A 16 17.42 -5.20 -17.50
C THR A 16 16.05 -5.84 -17.29
N GLY A 17 15.09 -5.13 -16.67
CA GLY A 17 13.82 -5.70 -16.25
C GLY A 17 13.93 -6.73 -15.13
N LEU A 18 15.12 -6.90 -14.54
CA LEU A 18 15.39 -7.82 -13.46
C LEU A 18 15.88 -7.09 -12.22
N ARG A 19 15.53 -7.63 -11.05
CA ARG A 19 16.00 -7.15 -9.76
C ARG A 19 17.48 -7.44 -9.60
N SER A 20 18.24 -6.41 -9.25
CA SER A 20 19.69 -6.55 -9.02
C SER A 20 20.00 -7.03 -7.58
N ARG A 21 19.10 -6.80 -6.62
CA ARG A 21 19.34 -7.11 -5.20
C ARG A 21 18.87 -8.52 -4.87
N LYS A 22 19.81 -9.46 -4.62
CA LYS A 22 19.50 -10.85 -4.25
C LYS A 22 18.59 -10.96 -3.02
N SER A 23 18.77 -10.15 -1.98
CA SER A 23 17.93 -10.16 -0.78
C SER A 23 16.45 -9.80 -1.01
N SER A 24 16.09 -9.38 -2.23
CA SER A 24 14.69 -9.16 -2.62
C SER A 24 14.08 -10.32 -3.40
N LEU A 25 14.85 -11.39 -3.61
CA LEU A 25 14.42 -12.63 -4.27
C LEU A 25 14.28 -13.75 -3.24
N TYR A 26 13.22 -14.50 -3.39
CA TYR A 26 12.97 -15.71 -2.59
C TYR A 26 13.43 -16.94 -3.38
N GLU A 27 14.27 -17.73 -2.76
CA GLU A 27 14.65 -19.05 -3.28
C GLU A 27 13.69 -20.11 -2.72
N PRO A 28 13.02 -20.92 -3.57
CA PRO A 28 12.10 -21.95 -3.07
C PRO A 28 12.75 -22.83 -1.98
N ASN A 29 12.02 -23.00 -0.87
CA ASN A 29 12.44 -23.73 0.33
C ASN A 29 13.65 -23.14 1.07
N GLN A 30 13.99 -21.87 0.87
CA GLN A 30 15.07 -21.22 1.64
C GLN A 30 14.76 -21.26 3.15
N LYS A 31 15.83 -21.26 3.95
CA LYS A 31 15.75 -21.23 5.42
C LYS A 31 16.00 -19.84 6.00
N GLU A 32 16.61 -18.97 5.21
CA GLU A 32 16.93 -17.60 5.59
C GLU A 32 15.67 -16.74 5.68
N ASP A 33 15.73 -15.74 6.56
CA ASP A 33 14.64 -14.79 6.73
C ASP A 33 14.38 -14.01 5.43
N PHE A 34 13.12 -13.95 5.03
CA PHE A 34 12.68 -13.21 3.86
C PHE A 34 11.54 -12.24 4.21
N LYS A 35 11.73 -10.97 3.86
CA LYS A 35 10.75 -9.93 4.19
C LYS A 35 9.67 -9.80 3.12
N ILE A 36 8.43 -9.90 3.55
CA ILE A 36 7.23 -9.61 2.76
C ILE A 36 6.56 -8.38 3.33
N SER A 37 6.55 -7.29 2.58
CA SER A 37 5.83 -6.09 2.97
C SER A 37 4.33 -6.20 2.67
N ARG A 38 3.51 -5.40 3.37
CA ARG A 38 2.08 -5.27 3.09
C ARG A 38 1.78 -5.08 1.60
N GLY A 39 2.54 -4.24 0.90
CA GLY A 39 2.36 -4.04 -0.54
C GLY A 39 2.63 -5.30 -1.37
N ARG A 40 3.60 -6.14 -0.96
CA ARG A 40 3.88 -7.41 -1.64
C ARG A 40 2.81 -8.46 -1.36
N PHE A 41 2.30 -8.49 -0.14
CA PHE A 41 1.14 -9.32 0.18
C PHE A 41 -0.10 -8.90 -0.64
N SER A 42 -0.36 -7.59 -0.78
CA SER A 42 -1.43 -7.09 -1.67
C SER A 42 -1.21 -7.50 -3.14
N ASN A 43 0.04 -7.50 -3.63
CA ASN A 43 0.34 -7.97 -4.98
C ASN A 43 0.01 -9.46 -5.17
N PHE A 44 0.31 -10.29 -4.15
CA PHE A 44 -0.07 -11.71 -4.15
C PHE A 44 -1.59 -11.89 -4.25
N LEU A 45 -2.35 -11.14 -3.45
CA LEU A 45 -3.82 -11.17 -3.49
C LEU A 45 -4.39 -10.71 -4.84
N THR A 46 -3.73 -9.74 -5.47
CA THR A 46 -4.17 -9.17 -6.74
C THR A 46 -3.87 -10.10 -7.92
N CYS A 47 -2.65 -10.62 -8.02
CA CYS A 47 -2.25 -11.51 -9.11
C CYS A 47 -1.05 -12.36 -8.70
N GLN A 48 -1.29 -13.65 -8.48
CA GLN A 48 -0.27 -14.60 -8.05
C GLN A 48 0.89 -14.73 -9.04
N ARG A 49 0.61 -14.70 -10.36
CA ARG A 49 1.66 -14.71 -11.40
C ARG A 49 2.59 -13.48 -11.28
N CYS A 50 2.03 -12.27 -11.17
CA CYS A 50 2.83 -11.06 -11.03
C CYS A 50 3.68 -11.10 -9.75
N PHE A 51 3.09 -11.54 -8.64
CA PHE A 51 3.82 -11.68 -7.38
C PHE A 51 4.96 -12.71 -7.48
N TYR A 52 4.70 -13.89 -8.05
CA TYR A 52 5.69 -14.95 -8.24
C TYR A 52 6.85 -14.50 -9.14
N LEU A 53 6.53 -13.90 -10.29
CA LEU A 53 7.53 -13.38 -11.22
C LEU A 53 8.41 -12.31 -10.56
N ASP A 54 7.82 -11.44 -9.73
CA ASP A 54 8.54 -10.40 -9.00
C ASP A 54 9.42 -10.99 -7.87
N ARG A 55 8.87 -11.88 -7.02
CA ARG A 55 9.56 -12.32 -5.80
C ARG A 55 10.43 -13.55 -5.99
N VAL A 56 10.06 -14.47 -6.90
CA VAL A 56 10.78 -15.72 -7.11
C VAL A 56 11.65 -15.67 -8.37
N ARG A 57 11.15 -15.06 -9.45
CA ARG A 57 11.88 -14.98 -10.73
C ARG A 57 12.62 -13.65 -10.93
N GLY A 58 12.40 -12.68 -10.07
CA GLY A 58 13.11 -11.40 -10.08
C GLY A 58 12.71 -10.43 -11.18
N LEU A 59 11.56 -10.63 -11.85
CA LEU A 59 11.04 -9.67 -12.80
C LEU A 59 10.68 -8.37 -12.10
N ASP A 60 11.32 -7.26 -12.49
CA ASP A 60 11.13 -5.95 -11.86
C ASP A 60 10.18 -5.10 -12.72
N PRO A 61 8.91 -4.95 -12.31
CA PRO A 61 7.96 -4.15 -13.08
C PRO A 61 8.37 -2.68 -13.09
N PRO A 62 8.03 -1.93 -14.15
CA PRO A 62 8.24 -0.48 -14.17
C PRO A 62 7.63 0.19 -12.94
N GLY A 63 8.36 1.12 -12.35
CA GLY A 63 7.91 1.90 -11.20
C GLY A 63 6.82 2.91 -11.59
N THR A 64 6.06 3.36 -10.58
CA THR A 64 5.16 4.50 -10.72
C THR A 64 5.80 5.75 -10.11
N PRO A 65 5.57 6.94 -10.66
CA PRO A 65 6.06 8.17 -10.05
C PRO A 65 5.44 8.38 -8.66
N GLY A 66 6.20 9.04 -7.77
CA GLY A 66 5.71 9.37 -6.42
C GLY A 66 4.54 10.37 -6.44
N TRP A 67 3.70 10.28 -5.41
CA TRP A 67 2.54 11.15 -5.21
C TRP A 67 2.90 12.29 -4.25
N THR A 68 3.78 13.20 -4.67
CA THR A 68 4.45 14.19 -3.81
C THR A 68 3.50 15.11 -3.04
N LEU A 69 2.34 15.46 -3.61
CA LEU A 69 1.34 16.26 -2.91
C LEU A 69 0.67 15.47 -1.77
N ASN A 70 0.36 14.20 -2.01
CA ASN A 70 -0.19 13.32 -0.97
C ASN A 70 0.85 13.09 0.15
N GLU A 71 2.12 12.90 -0.21
CA GLU A 71 3.23 12.79 0.75
C GLU A 71 3.36 14.06 1.61
N THR A 72 3.10 15.25 1.03
CA THR A 72 3.12 16.51 1.77
C THR A 72 1.96 16.61 2.75
N THR A 73 0.75 16.20 2.35
CA THR A 73 -0.42 16.16 3.25
C THR A 73 -0.16 15.22 4.43
N ASP A 74 0.35 14.01 4.16
CA ASP A 74 0.74 13.04 5.17
C ASP A 74 1.80 13.60 6.14
N LEU A 75 2.83 14.25 5.62
CA LEU A 75 3.87 14.90 6.44
C LEU A 75 3.30 15.98 7.38
N LEU A 76 2.36 16.78 6.89
CA LEU A 76 1.76 17.85 7.70
C LEU A 76 0.86 17.27 8.80
N LEU A 77 0.05 16.26 8.49
CA LEU A 77 -0.73 15.54 9.50
C LEU A 77 0.17 14.92 10.57
N LYS A 78 1.24 14.25 10.17
CA LYS A 78 2.22 13.68 11.13
C LYS A 78 2.77 14.72 12.08
N LYS A 79 3.07 15.94 11.61
CA LYS A 79 3.52 17.05 12.49
C LYS A 79 2.46 17.47 13.51
N GLU A 80 1.18 17.57 13.10
CA GLU A 80 0.08 17.91 14.00
C GLU A 80 -0.10 16.84 15.08
N PHE A 81 -0.15 15.57 14.66
CA PHE A 81 -0.29 14.44 15.58
C PHE A 81 0.93 14.27 16.48
N ASP A 82 2.14 14.53 16.01
CA ASP A 82 3.36 14.48 16.83
C ASP A 82 3.38 15.56 17.91
N TYR A 83 2.88 16.75 17.62
CA TYR A 83 2.67 17.78 18.66
C TYR A 83 1.71 17.28 19.75
N CYS A 84 0.56 16.69 19.37
CA CYS A 84 -0.38 16.12 20.31
C CYS A 84 0.22 14.94 21.12
N ARG A 85 1.01 14.09 20.46
CA ARG A 85 1.73 12.96 21.07
C ARG A 85 2.70 13.42 22.16
N GLN A 86 3.52 14.41 21.87
CA GLN A 86 4.47 14.96 22.85
C GLN A 86 3.79 15.56 24.07
N LYS A 87 2.58 16.12 23.91
CA LYS A 87 1.77 16.71 24.97
C LYS A 87 0.82 15.74 25.64
N GLN A 88 0.64 14.55 25.08
CA GLN A 88 -0.38 13.58 25.48
C GLN A 88 -1.79 14.22 25.58
N ILE A 89 -2.15 14.98 24.53
CA ILE A 89 -3.45 15.63 24.40
C ILE A 89 -4.22 15.11 23.18
N PRO A 90 -5.55 15.10 23.21
CA PRO A 90 -6.38 14.78 22.06
C PRO A 90 -6.11 15.74 20.89
N HIS A 91 -6.09 15.19 19.68
CA HIS A 91 -6.04 16.03 18.48
C HIS A 91 -7.42 16.70 18.23
N ARG A 92 -7.45 17.88 17.60
CA ARG A 92 -8.67 18.68 17.35
C ARG A 92 -9.81 17.90 16.66
N ILE A 93 -9.48 16.94 15.80
CA ILE A 93 -10.46 16.14 15.07
C ILE A 93 -11.20 15.12 15.98
N PHE A 94 -10.66 14.79 17.12
CA PHE A 94 -11.24 13.77 18.01
C PHE A 94 -12.53 14.23 18.65
N ALA A 95 -12.59 15.47 19.12
CA ALA A 95 -13.77 16.00 19.82
C ALA A 95 -15.05 15.94 18.99
N SER A 96 -14.95 16.30 17.69
CA SER A 96 -16.10 16.27 16.77
C SER A 96 -16.51 14.86 16.34
N ASN A 97 -15.71 13.84 16.67
CA ASN A 97 -15.97 12.45 16.33
C ASN A 97 -16.20 11.52 17.54
N GLY A 98 -16.42 12.09 18.74
CA GLY A 98 -16.67 11.32 19.95
C GLY A 98 -15.46 10.59 20.52
N LEU A 99 -14.23 11.01 20.14
CA LEU A 99 -12.96 10.40 20.50
C LEU A 99 -12.14 11.26 21.47
N SER A 100 -12.79 12.02 22.36
CA SER A 100 -12.09 12.92 23.29
C SER A 100 -11.18 12.20 24.30
N HIS A 101 -11.36 10.89 24.44
CA HIS A 101 -10.54 10.00 25.28
C HIS A 101 -9.36 9.36 24.48
N VAL A 102 -9.18 9.72 23.23
CA VAL A 102 -8.11 9.17 22.38
C VAL A 102 -6.96 10.16 22.30
N VAL A 103 -5.73 9.65 22.38
CA VAL A 103 -4.49 10.43 22.16
C VAL A 103 -3.59 9.71 21.16
N PRO A 104 -2.71 10.42 20.45
CA PRO A 104 -1.68 9.77 19.65
C PRO A 104 -0.75 8.94 20.55
N PHE A 105 -0.55 7.66 20.19
CA PHE A 105 0.22 6.71 21.00
C PHE A 105 1.69 7.10 21.06
N ASP A 106 2.22 7.28 22.27
CA ASP A 106 3.62 7.59 22.51
C ASP A 106 4.41 6.30 22.75
N HIS A 107 5.30 6.02 21.81
CA HIS A 107 6.16 4.83 21.86
C HIS A 107 7.53 5.12 21.25
N PRO A 108 8.65 4.63 21.85
CA PRO A 108 10.00 4.88 21.32
C PRO A 108 10.19 4.45 19.86
N GLU A 109 9.50 3.41 19.42
CA GLU A 109 9.60 2.87 18.07
C GLU A 109 8.62 3.49 17.06
N ILE A 110 7.80 4.46 17.43
CA ILE A 110 6.74 4.99 16.55
C ILE A 110 7.30 5.50 15.20
N ASN A 111 8.44 6.18 15.22
CA ASN A 111 9.09 6.67 14.01
C ASN A 111 9.66 5.53 13.14
N ASN A 112 10.07 4.42 13.76
CA ASN A 112 10.47 3.22 13.04
C ASN A 112 9.26 2.53 12.41
N TRP A 113 8.14 2.43 13.11
CA TRP A 113 6.90 1.81 12.61
C TRP A 113 6.29 2.57 11.44
N ARG A 114 6.47 3.88 11.37
CA ARG A 114 6.05 4.73 10.24
C ARG A 114 6.98 4.65 9.03
N ASN A 115 8.18 4.10 9.17
CA ASN A 115 9.17 4.02 8.09
C ASN A 115 8.97 2.74 7.26
N SER A 116 8.06 2.81 6.30
CA SER A 116 7.71 1.67 5.43
C SER A 116 8.86 1.17 4.53
N LEU A 117 9.86 2.01 4.24
CA LEU A 117 10.93 1.67 3.30
C LEU A 117 12.03 0.82 3.95
N ASN A 118 12.40 1.12 5.20
CA ASN A 118 13.57 0.51 5.82
C ASN A 118 13.24 -0.27 7.11
N ARG A 119 12.11 0.02 7.74
CA ARG A 119 11.70 -0.55 9.03
C ARG A 119 10.23 -0.98 8.99
N GLY A 120 9.33 -0.32 9.72
CA GLY A 120 7.92 -0.64 9.84
C GLY A 120 7.64 -1.58 11.02
N LEU A 121 6.37 -1.88 11.22
CA LEU A 121 5.94 -3.00 12.06
C LEU A 121 6.52 -4.29 11.48
N MET A 122 6.91 -5.24 12.33
CA MET A 122 7.47 -6.52 11.90
C MET A 122 6.93 -7.66 12.75
N HIS A 123 6.50 -8.72 12.09
CA HIS A 123 6.06 -9.94 12.76
C HIS A 123 6.51 -11.17 11.97
N ARG A 124 7.07 -12.18 12.68
CA ARG A 124 7.44 -13.46 12.07
C ARG A 124 6.19 -14.31 11.88
N TYR A 125 6.01 -14.82 10.66
CA TYR A 125 4.89 -15.68 10.36
C TYR A 125 5.19 -17.13 10.76
N LYS A 126 4.57 -17.61 11.81
CA LYS A 126 4.73 -18.99 12.35
C LYS A 126 6.23 -19.39 12.43
N ASP A 127 6.52 -20.66 12.28
CA ASP A 127 7.90 -21.19 12.23
C ASP A 127 8.52 -21.13 10.82
N THR A 128 8.06 -20.21 10.01
CA THR A 128 8.60 -19.95 8.66
C THR A 128 9.75 -18.94 8.72
N GLY A 129 10.54 -18.84 7.65
CA GLY A 129 11.49 -17.75 7.44
C GLY A 129 10.82 -16.43 7.01
N ILE A 130 9.49 -16.34 6.96
CA ILE A 130 8.80 -15.14 6.46
C ILE A 130 8.66 -14.11 7.58
N ILE A 131 9.20 -12.91 7.33
CA ILE A 131 9.03 -11.73 8.18
C ILE A 131 8.07 -10.77 7.48
N LEU A 132 6.87 -10.64 8.03
CA LEU A 132 5.88 -9.69 7.54
C LEU A 132 6.25 -8.27 7.99
N THR A 133 6.10 -7.30 7.10
CA THR A 133 6.43 -5.90 7.41
C THR A 133 5.38 -4.94 6.88
N GLY A 134 5.17 -3.82 7.61
CA GLY A 134 4.27 -2.76 7.16
C GLY A 134 4.55 -1.44 7.85
N GLY A 135 4.49 -0.33 7.11
CA GLY A 135 4.59 1.01 7.69
C GLY A 135 3.21 1.60 7.89
N VAL A 136 2.85 1.89 9.14
CA VAL A 136 1.61 2.60 9.48
C VAL A 136 1.79 4.11 9.29
N ASP A 137 0.72 4.83 9.02
CA ASP A 137 0.79 6.29 9.00
C ASP A 137 0.76 6.85 10.41
N ASP A 138 -0.13 6.32 11.27
CA ASP A 138 -0.14 6.63 12.69
C ASP A 138 -0.78 5.51 13.53
N ILE A 139 -0.55 5.60 14.84
CA ILE A 139 -1.20 4.79 15.87
C ILE A 139 -1.70 5.73 16.96
N TRP A 140 -2.97 5.58 17.34
CA TRP A 140 -3.56 6.27 18.47
C TRP A 140 -3.82 5.28 19.60
N GLN A 141 -4.10 5.78 20.79
CA GLN A 141 -4.46 5.00 21.96
C GLN A 141 -5.78 5.48 22.54
N ASP A 142 -6.68 4.55 22.75
CA ASP A 142 -7.84 4.76 23.59
C ASP A 142 -7.38 4.73 25.06
N THR A 143 -7.48 5.84 25.77
CA THR A 143 -6.98 5.96 27.15
C THR A 143 -7.89 5.27 28.19
N ILE A 144 -9.09 4.81 27.79
CA ILE A 144 -10.02 4.08 28.65
C ILE A 144 -9.73 2.58 28.60
N THR A 145 -9.54 2.04 27.39
CA THR A 145 -9.32 0.60 27.16
C THR A 145 -7.85 0.25 27.03
N GLU A 146 -6.97 1.24 26.89
CA GLU A 146 -5.53 1.12 26.60
C GLU A 146 -5.23 0.45 25.25
N GLN A 147 -6.25 0.19 24.43
CA GLN A 147 -6.10 -0.44 23.13
C GLN A 147 -5.53 0.51 22.09
N LEU A 148 -4.73 -0.04 21.16
CA LEU A 148 -4.14 0.72 20.07
C LEU A 148 -5.08 0.80 18.88
N ILE A 149 -5.25 1.99 18.34
CA ILE A 149 -6.09 2.29 17.19
C ILE A 149 -5.18 2.53 15.98
N ILE A 150 -5.36 1.74 14.94
CA ILE A 150 -4.63 1.91 13.67
C ILE A 150 -5.26 3.03 12.88
N VAL A 151 -4.41 3.87 12.32
CA VAL A 151 -4.82 5.01 11.50
C VAL A 151 -4.03 5.06 10.20
N ASP A 152 -4.75 5.36 9.14
CA ASP A 152 -4.18 5.48 7.81
C ASP A 152 -4.66 6.79 7.16
N TYR A 153 -3.73 7.60 6.69
CA TYR A 153 -4.00 8.91 6.10
C TYR A 153 -4.27 8.76 4.62
N LYS A 154 -5.37 9.33 4.16
CA LYS A 154 -5.77 9.30 2.75
C LYS A 154 -6.03 10.70 2.23
N SER A 155 -5.36 11.07 1.16
CA SER A 155 -5.61 12.32 0.44
C SER A 155 -6.33 12.04 -0.86
N GLN A 156 -7.37 12.80 -1.12
CA GLN A 156 -8.15 12.71 -2.34
C GLN A 156 -8.68 14.10 -2.76
N ALA A 157 -9.28 14.17 -3.94
CA ALA A 157 -10.01 15.34 -4.43
C ALA A 157 -11.28 14.88 -5.13
N LYS A 158 -12.35 14.71 -4.38
CA LYS A 158 -13.68 14.37 -4.89
C LYS A 158 -14.63 15.54 -4.64
N ASN A 159 -15.62 15.73 -5.53
CA ASN A 159 -16.68 16.71 -5.31
C ASN A 159 -17.59 16.27 -4.15
N GLY A 160 -18.03 17.23 -3.35
CA GLY A 160 -18.95 17.00 -2.24
C GLY A 160 -18.31 16.39 -0.99
N ARG A 161 -19.16 16.01 -0.06
CA ARG A 161 -18.77 15.43 1.22
C ARG A 161 -18.38 13.96 1.06
N VAL A 162 -17.47 13.48 1.91
CA VAL A 162 -17.15 12.06 2.02
C VAL A 162 -18.23 11.39 2.87
N ASP A 163 -19.09 10.58 2.25
CA ASP A 163 -19.96 9.68 2.97
C ASP A 163 -19.16 8.46 3.44
N LYS A 164 -19.31 8.07 4.71
CA LYS A 164 -18.52 7.00 5.33
C LYS A 164 -18.83 5.63 4.73
N LYS A 165 -20.11 5.38 4.42
CA LYS A 165 -20.54 4.10 3.85
C LYS A 165 -20.06 3.99 2.40
N ASP A 166 -20.31 5.01 1.59
CA ASP A 166 -19.89 5.02 0.18
C ASP A 166 -18.37 4.92 0.05
N TYR A 167 -17.62 5.53 1.01
CA TYR A 167 -16.16 5.41 1.05
C TYR A 167 -15.71 3.96 1.26
N LEU A 168 -16.35 3.23 2.18
CA LEU A 168 -16.01 1.84 2.47
C LEU A 168 -16.53 0.86 1.39
N ASP A 169 -17.63 1.19 0.73
CA ASP A 169 -18.23 0.37 -0.32
C ASP A 169 -17.56 0.57 -1.69
N ASP A 170 -16.69 1.59 -1.85
CA ASP A 170 -15.97 1.85 -3.10
C ASP A 170 -14.96 0.71 -3.39
N PRO A 171 -15.10 -0.03 -4.50
CA PRO A 171 -14.18 -1.12 -4.84
C PRO A 171 -12.71 -0.72 -4.96
N PHE A 172 -12.42 0.55 -5.28
CA PHE A 172 -11.06 1.08 -5.33
C PHE A 172 -10.43 1.21 -3.93
N HIS A 173 -11.24 1.19 -2.86
CA HIS A 173 -10.76 1.27 -1.49
C HIS A 173 -10.59 -0.12 -0.82
N GLU A 174 -10.84 -1.21 -1.53
CA GLU A 174 -10.62 -2.57 -1.00
C GLU A 174 -9.17 -2.78 -0.53
N ALA A 175 -8.21 -2.27 -1.31
CA ALA A 175 -6.80 -2.33 -0.93
C ALA A 175 -6.46 -1.56 0.37
N TYR A 176 -7.26 -0.55 0.73
CA TYR A 176 -7.11 0.18 2.00
C TYR A 176 -7.62 -0.65 3.18
N LYS A 177 -8.73 -1.37 3.01
CA LYS A 177 -9.27 -2.30 4.04
C LYS A 177 -8.27 -3.42 4.32
N ILE A 178 -7.76 -4.07 3.27
CA ILE A 178 -6.68 -5.08 3.37
C ILE A 178 -5.47 -4.52 4.13
N GLN A 179 -5.12 -3.27 3.91
CA GLN A 179 -4.01 -2.61 4.61
C GLN A 179 -4.26 -2.51 6.11
N MET A 180 -5.47 -2.13 6.54
CA MET A 180 -5.84 -2.02 7.95
C MET A 180 -5.86 -3.39 8.63
N ASP A 181 -6.45 -4.39 7.98
CA ASP A 181 -6.49 -5.77 8.47
C ASP A 181 -5.07 -6.32 8.68
N PHE A 182 -4.19 -6.07 7.71
CA PHE A 182 -2.80 -6.51 7.78
C PHE A 182 -2.02 -5.82 8.91
N TYR A 183 -2.24 -4.52 9.13
CA TYR A 183 -1.60 -3.81 10.24
C TYR A 183 -2.13 -4.27 11.60
N ALA A 184 -3.43 -4.57 11.70
CA ALA A 184 -4.00 -5.17 12.91
C ALA A 184 -3.37 -6.54 13.20
N TYR A 185 -3.19 -7.37 12.17
CA TYR A 185 -2.48 -8.64 12.28
C TYR A 185 -1.05 -8.47 12.78
N LEU A 186 -0.29 -7.51 12.22
CA LEU A 186 1.09 -7.24 12.65
C LEU A 186 1.15 -6.77 14.10
N LEU A 187 0.35 -5.78 14.49
CA LEU A 187 0.35 -5.25 15.86
C LEU A 187 -0.06 -6.30 16.89
N SER A 188 -1.10 -7.08 16.57
CA SER A 188 -1.52 -8.20 17.43
C SER A 188 -0.42 -9.25 17.57
N GLY A 189 0.26 -9.60 16.47
CA GLY A 189 1.40 -10.52 16.47
C GLY A 189 2.63 -9.99 17.22
N MET A 190 2.77 -8.68 17.35
CA MET A 190 3.78 -8.02 18.19
C MET A 190 3.38 -7.96 19.68
N GLY A 191 2.20 -8.45 20.04
CA GLY A 191 1.72 -8.53 21.44
C GLY A 191 0.91 -7.32 21.90
N PHE A 192 0.52 -6.40 21.00
CA PHE A 192 -0.32 -5.27 21.37
C PHE A 192 -1.81 -5.62 21.33
N SER A 193 -2.58 -5.04 22.26
CA SER A 193 -4.04 -5.06 22.20
C SER A 193 -4.55 -4.03 21.21
N VAL A 194 -5.19 -4.49 20.13
CA VAL A 194 -5.64 -3.62 19.04
C VAL A 194 -7.14 -3.38 19.17
N HIS A 195 -7.54 -2.09 19.13
CA HIS A 195 -8.94 -1.70 19.17
C HIS A 195 -9.68 -2.21 17.94
N PRO A 196 -10.92 -2.75 18.06
CA PRO A 196 -11.64 -3.38 16.96
C PRO A 196 -12.01 -2.42 15.82
N THR A 197 -11.95 -1.11 16.08
CA THR A 197 -12.17 -0.06 15.08
C THR A 197 -10.86 0.67 14.79
N SER A 198 -10.48 0.71 13.54
CA SER A 198 -9.43 1.56 12.96
C SER A 198 -10.05 2.74 12.23
N TYR A 199 -9.26 3.70 11.80
CA TYR A 199 -9.77 4.90 11.12
C TYR A 199 -8.96 5.25 9.87
N PHE A 200 -9.68 5.56 8.79
CA PHE A 200 -9.12 6.35 7.71
C PHE A 200 -9.32 7.83 8.03
N LEU A 201 -8.23 8.59 8.12
CA LEU A 201 -8.28 10.06 8.15
C LEU A 201 -8.19 10.55 6.71
N VAL A 202 -9.34 10.92 6.17
CA VAL A 202 -9.47 11.33 4.77
C VAL A 202 -9.41 12.84 4.66
N CYS A 203 -8.37 13.35 3.99
CA CYS A 203 -8.22 14.75 3.61
C CYS A 203 -8.74 14.93 2.17
N ASN A 204 -9.90 15.52 2.01
CA ASN A 204 -10.52 15.77 0.72
C ASN A 204 -10.27 17.21 0.27
N ALA A 205 -9.42 17.41 -0.74
CA ALA A 205 -9.17 18.71 -1.31
C ALA A 205 -10.45 19.26 -1.97
N LYS A 206 -10.81 20.49 -1.64
CA LYS A 206 -11.97 21.18 -2.18
C LYS A 206 -11.73 21.53 -3.64
N ARG A 207 -12.67 21.17 -4.49
CA ARG A 207 -12.64 21.43 -5.93
C ARG A 207 -13.65 22.48 -6.37
N ASP A 208 -14.47 22.92 -5.44
CA ASP A 208 -15.54 23.91 -5.60
C ASP A 208 -15.14 25.32 -5.16
N GLU A 209 -13.85 25.57 -4.92
CA GLU A 209 -13.32 26.90 -4.68
C GLU A 209 -13.26 27.69 -6.00
N ASP A 210 -13.54 28.99 -5.94
CA ASP A 210 -13.60 29.86 -7.14
C ASP A 210 -12.23 30.04 -7.81
N GLU A 211 -11.13 30.00 -7.03
CA GLU A 211 -9.76 30.19 -7.53
C GLU A 211 -8.72 29.46 -6.68
N PHE A 212 -7.55 29.22 -7.25
CA PHE A 212 -6.44 28.59 -6.52
C PHE A 212 -5.80 29.55 -5.50
N ASN A 213 -5.56 30.81 -5.85
CA ASN A 213 -4.96 31.87 -5.02
C ASN A 213 -3.86 31.38 -4.05
N LYS A 214 -2.96 30.50 -4.51
CA LYS A 214 -1.84 29.88 -3.76
C LYS A 214 -2.27 29.03 -2.55
N THR A 215 -3.55 28.64 -2.46
CA THR A 215 -4.11 27.90 -1.32
C THR A 215 -4.92 26.72 -1.81
N MET A 216 -4.70 25.55 -1.23
CA MET A 216 -5.61 24.40 -1.31
C MET A 216 -6.26 24.18 0.04
N ARG A 217 -7.58 24.14 0.07
CA ARG A 217 -8.35 23.84 1.28
C ARG A 217 -8.78 22.39 1.28
N PHE A 218 -8.83 21.79 2.46
CA PHE A 218 -9.23 20.42 2.68
C PHE A 218 -10.36 20.34 3.70
N ASP A 219 -11.31 19.46 3.45
CA ASP A 219 -12.19 18.93 4.48
C ASP A 219 -11.61 17.62 5.02
N GLU A 220 -11.73 17.41 6.32
CA GLU A 220 -11.22 16.23 7.00
C GLU A 220 -12.36 15.35 7.49
N TYR A 221 -12.23 14.05 7.28
CA TYR A 221 -13.24 13.06 7.70
C TYR A 221 -12.56 11.89 8.39
N LEU A 222 -13.13 11.44 9.52
CA LEU A 222 -12.79 10.15 10.13
C LEU A 222 -13.79 9.10 9.65
N VAL A 223 -13.30 8.12 8.92
CA VAL A 223 -14.08 6.98 8.46
C VAL A 223 -13.70 5.77 9.31
N PRO A 224 -14.59 5.32 10.23
CA PRO A 224 -14.32 4.15 11.04
C PRO A 224 -14.42 2.88 10.22
N TYR A 225 -13.46 1.97 10.42
CA TYR A 225 -13.43 0.66 9.80
C TYR A 225 -13.24 -0.43 10.84
N LYS A 226 -14.13 -1.41 10.87
CA LYS A 226 -13.98 -2.61 11.70
C LYS A 226 -13.12 -3.61 10.92
N TRP A 227 -11.88 -3.76 11.34
CA TRP A 227 -10.96 -4.69 10.72
C TRP A 227 -11.27 -6.15 11.11
N SER A 228 -10.88 -7.09 10.26
CA SER A 228 -10.81 -8.53 10.55
C SER A 228 -9.52 -9.09 9.99
N ASN A 229 -8.83 -9.91 10.78
CA ASN A 229 -7.60 -10.59 10.35
C ASN A 229 -7.77 -12.11 10.19
N ASP A 230 -8.98 -12.64 10.35
CA ASP A 230 -9.28 -14.08 10.32
C ASP A 230 -8.93 -14.74 8.97
N TRP A 231 -8.94 -13.95 7.90
CA TRP A 231 -8.64 -14.40 6.54
C TRP A 231 -7.14 -14.37 6.19
N ILE A 232 -6.30 -13.68 6.97
CA ILE A 232 -4.91 -13.38 6.61
C ILE A 232 -4.06 -14.65 6.63
N GLU A 233 -4.15 -15.48 7.67
CA GLU A 233 -3.28 -16.64 7.81
C GLU A 233 -3.46 -17.66 6.67
N SER A 234 -4.70 -17.93 6.26
CA SER A 234 -4.94 -18.84 5.13
C SER A 234 -4.30 -18.31 3.83
N ARG A 235 -4.34 -17.00 3.61
CA ARG A 235 -3.71 -16.37 2.45
C ARG A 235 -2.17 -16.33 2.55
N LEU A 236 -1.63 -16.24 3.75
CA LEU A 236 -0.19 -16.35 3.98
C LEU A 236 0.31 -17.78 3.74
N ASP A 237 -0.45 -18.79 4.16
CA ASP A 237 -0.12 -20.19 3.86
C ASP A 237 -0.13 -20.45 2.35
N GLU A 238 -1.13 -19.97 1.62
CA GLU A 238 -1.18 -20.02 0.15
C GLU A 238 0.01 -19.29 -0.51
N MET A 239 0.37 -18.12 0.01
CA MET A 239 1.50 -17.34 -0.51
C MET A 239 2.83 -18.09 -0.31
N VAL A 240 3.04 -18.68 0.84
CA VAL A 240 4.26 -19.47 1.14
C VAL A 240 4.31 -20.70 0.24
N ALA A 241 3.20 -21.41 0.08
CA ALA A 241 3.11 -22.56 -0.82
C ALA A 241 3.42 -22.16 -2.28
N LEU A 242 2.87 -21.03 -2.73
CA LEU A 242 3.12 -20.47 -4.06
C LEU A 242 4.61 -20.14 -4.29
N MET A 243 5.27 -19.52 -3.32
CA MET A 243 6.69 -19.16 -3.44
C MET A 243 7.61 -20.39 -3.51
N ASN A 244 7.17 -21.53 -2.98
CA ASN A 244 7.95 -22.76 -2.97
C ASN A 244 7.72 -23.66 -4.20
N GLN A 245 6.74 -23.36 -5.04
CA GLN A 245 6.53 -24.13 -6.27
C GLN A 245 7.54 -23.75 -7.38
N LEU A 246 7.77 -24.66 -8.32
CA LEU A 246 8.70 -24.43 -9.43
C LEU A 246 8.03 -23.81 -10.65
N GLU A 247 6.75 -24.06 -10.82
CA GLU A 247 5.98 -23.60 -11.97
C GLU A 247 5.45 -22.17 -11.76
N VAL A 248 5.41 -21.40 -12.84
CA VAL A 248 4.80 -20.07 -12.83
C VAL A 248 3.28 -20.23 -12.76
N PRO A 249 2.61 -19.62 -11.79
CA PRO A 249 1.17 -19.77 -11.65
C PRO A 249 0.39 -19.07 -12.77
N GLU A 250 -0.88 -19.45 -12.92
CA GLU A 250 -1.80 -18.76 -13.82
C GLU A 250 -2.01 -17.29 -13.43
N SER A 251 -2.26 -16.45 -14.41
CA SER A 251 -2.57 -15.03 -14.16
C SER A 251 -4.01 -14.86 -13.69
N ASN A 252 -4.24 -13.85 -12.88
CA ASN A 252 -5.59 -13.33 -12.72
C ASN A 252 -6.06 -12.79 -14.10
N HIS A 253 -7.22 -13.24 -14.57
CA HIS A 253 -7.77 -12.86 -15.88
C HIS A 253 -8.00 -11.35 -16.03
N SER A 254 -8.20 -10.62 -14.94
CA SER A 254 -8.35 -9.17 -14.91
C SER A 254 -7.03 -8.41 -14.72
N CYS A 255 -5.90 -9.12 -14.65
CA CYS A 255 -4.59 -8.48 -14.43
C CYS A 255 -4.10 -7.78 -15.70
N LYS A 256 -4.15 -6.44 -15.71
CA LYS A 256 -3.71 -5.62 -16.84
C LYS A 256 -2.23 -5.79 -17.17
N ASN A 257 -1.37 -6.02 -16.16
CA ASN A 257 0.08 -6.25 -16.39
C ASN A 257 0.32 -7.55 -17.16
N CYS A 258 -0.34 -8.64 -16.76
CA CYS A 258 -0.23 -9.91 -17.48
C CYS A 258 -0.81 -9.81 -18.90
N ALA A 259 -1.99 -9.20 -19.04
CA ALA A 259 -2.62 -9.00 -20.34
C ALA A 259 -1.73 -8.18 -21.29
N TYR A 260 -1.11 -7.11 -20.78
CA TYR A 260 -0.17 -6.30 -21.55
C TYR A 260 1.08 -7.10 -21.95
N ALA A 261 1.72 -7.81 -21.01
CA ALA A 261 2.92 -8.59 -21.26
C ALA A 261 2.67 -9.72 -22.28
N ASP A 262 1.56 -10.45 -22.12
CA ASP A 262 1.16 -11.52 -23.04
C ASP A 262 0.89 -10.98 -24.45
N GLN A 263 0.19 -9.84 -24.55
CA GLN A 263 -0.10 -9.23 -25.86
C GLN A 263 1.14 -8.62 -26.49
N TYR A 264 2.01 -7.97 -25.70
CA TYR A 264 3.29 -7.46 -26.15
C TYR A 264 4.15 -8.57 -26.75
N SER A 265 4.30 -9.69 -26.05
CA SER A 265 5.04 -10.86 -26.51
C SER A 265 4.48 -11.40 -27.83
N LYS A 266 3.16 -11.55 -27.93
CA LYS A 266 2.51 -11.99 -29.17
C LYS A 266 2.82 -11.08 -30.36
N ILE A 267 2.74 -9.77 -30.19
CA ILE A 267 3.00 -8.80 -31.27
C ILE A 267 4.46 -8.85 -31.71
N ILE A 268 5.40 -8.87 -30.76
CA ILE A 268 6.83 -8.87 -31.09
C ILE A 268 7.27 -10.19 -31.73
N PHE A 269 6.79 -11.33 -31.22
CA PHE A 269 7.23 -12.63 -31.74
C PHE A 269 6.41 -13.13 -32.93
N SER A 270 5.18 -12.64 -33.14
CA SER A 270 4.42 -12.92 -34.36
C SER A 270 4.77 -12.01 -35.54
N GLY A 271 5.39 -10.86 -35.27
CA GLY A 271 5.83 -9.89 -36.29
C GLY A 271 6.96 -10.39 -37.21
N ASN A 272 7.56 -11.57 -36.94
CA ASN A 272 8.53 -12.22 -37.84
C ASN A 272 7.85 -13.09 -38.92
N THR A 273 6.54 -13.16 -38.96
CA THR A 273 5.77 -13.85 -40.01
C THR A 273 4.66 -12.92 -40.51
N SER A 274 4.94 -12.22 -41.61
CA SER A 274 4.02 -11.42 -42.42
C SER A 274 3.79 -9.97 -41.94
N GLN A 275 4.44 -9.02 -42.61
CA GLN A 275 3.90 -7.67 -42.78
C GLN A 275 2.50 -7.78 -43.42
N LYS A 276 1.45 -7.64 -42.64
CA LYS A 276 0.12 -7.30 -43.09
C LYS A 276 -0.28 -5.95 -42.52
N GLU A 277 -0.62 -5.07 -43.46
CA GLU A 277 -1.07 -3.70 -43.36
C GLU A 277 -1.86 -3.41 -42.10
N ILE A 278 -1.30 -2.55 -41.23
CA ILE A 278 -2.04 -1.83 -40.24
C ILE A 278 -2.73 -0.67 -40.97
N THR A 279 -3.96 -0.85 -41.36
CA THR A 279 -4.85 0.25 -41.73
C THR A 279 -4.93 1.20 -40.55
N GLN A 280 -4.40 2.40 -40.73
CA GLN A 280 -4.54 3.50 -39.76
C GLN A 280 -6.00 3.84 -39.58
N GLY A 281 -6.59 3.34 -38.53
CA GLY A 281 -7.83 3.90 -37.97
C GLY A 281 -7.48 5.18 -37.25
N THR A 282 -7.94 6.29 -37.80
CA THR A 282 -7.85 7.63 -37.19
C THR A 282 -8.54 7.61 -35.83
N LEU A 283 -7.78 7.70 -34.73
CA LEU A 283 -8.33 8.00 -33.42
C LEU A 283 -8.63 9.50 -33.33
N PRO A 284 -9.82 9.90 -32.88
CA PRO A 284 -10.09 11.31 -32.62
C PRO A 284 -9.28 11.78 -31.43
N LEU A 285 -8.60 12.89 -31.60
CA LEU A 285 -7.94 13.64 -30.53
C LEU A 285 -9.01 14.22 -29.59
N PHE A 286 -8.89 13.93 -28.29
CA PHE A 286 -9.44 14.71 -27.20
C PHE A 286 -8.33 15.12 -26.25
#